data_c9ee3013bd15d6614453e1e0481f314c
#
_entry.id   c9ee3013bd15d6614453e1e0481f314c
#
_cell.length_a   1.000
_cell.length_b   1.000
_cell.length_c   1.000
_cell.angle_alpha   90.00
_cell.angle_beta   90.00
_cell.angle_gamma   90.00
#
_symmetry.space_group_name_H-M   'P 1'
#
loop_
_entity.id
_entity.type
_entity.pdbx_description
1 polymer ?
#
loop_
_entity_poly.entity_id
_entity_poly.type
_entity_poly.pdbx_seq_one_letter_code
_entity_poly.pdbx_strand_id
1 'polypeptide(L)'
;LEKEVLRKGKQMQLLGGIVLLVFLASAGAFFVYKILVRRKYLYEKRLYEAMRLHKEVVSANEKTIEEYQSQIENLKQTGTLAEDTFKEQIGKLEQEIQILVNENQEARENSYVGGRTVLKQLRGHLLVVENMTLEEKQQLFAYMDLLFDNFATHLRNEYKLKDGYLLLATFMKLGFSFEELMTVFDCGPEAVRKRKQRLKEKLELDSAINLYVFLTFYPRKMSC
;
A
#
# COMPACT_ATOMS: atom_id res chain seq x y z
N LEU A 1 -54.88 20.50 41.39
CA LEU A 1 -53.64 21.31 41.22
C LEU A 1 -52.41 20.60 41.78
N GLU A 2 -52.43 20.12 43.00
CA GLU A 2 -51.26 19.48 43.67
C GLU A 2 -50.80 18.18 42.95
N LYS A 3 -51.73 17.32 42.54
CA LYS A 3 -51.41 16.08 41.81
C LYS A 3 -50.82 16.31 40.42
N GLU A 4 -51.17 17.39 39.73
CA GLU A 4 -50.60 17.73 38.43
C GLU A 4 -49.17 18.27 38.55
N VAL A 5 -48.89 19.06 39.57
CA VAL A 5 -47.54 19.58 39.84
C VAL A 5 -46.59 18.44 40.19
N LEU A 6 -47.02 17.46 41.01
CA LEU A 6 -46.24 16.27 41.34
C LEU A 6 -45.97 15.39 40.09
N ARG A 7 -46.94 15.27 39.18
CA ARG A 7 -46.82 14.50 37.94
C ARG A 7 -45.83 15.14 36.95
N LYS A 8 -45.89 16.47 36.82
CA LYS A 8 -44.94 17.25 36.01
C LYS A 8 -43.50 17.18 36.58
N GLY A 9 -43.35 17.24 37.90
CA GLY A 9 -42.03 17.09 38.53
C GLY A 9 -41.39 15.72 38.29
N LYS A 10 -42.17 14.64 38.40
CA LYS A 10 -41.69 13.29 38.06
C LYS A 10 -41.33 13.12 36.57
N GLN A 11 -42.09 13.70 35.66
CA GLN A 11 -41.79 13.69 34.22
C GLN A 11 -40.50 14.46 33.91
N MET A 12 -40.25 15.59 34.54
CA MET A 12 -39.01 16.34 34.40
C MET A 12 -37.78 15.59 34.91
N GLN A 13 -37.89 14.89 36.02
CA GLN A 13 -36.81 14.03 36.55
C GLN A 13 -36.51 12.85 35.63
N LEU A 14 -37.54 12.23 35.05
CA LEU A 14 -37.40 11.12 34.09
C LEU A 14 -36.75 11.57 32.81
N LEU A 15 -37.14 12.73 32.26
CA LEU A 15 -36.53 13.36 31.10
C LEU A 15 -35.05 13.71 31.37
N GLY A 16 -34.75 14.31 32.52
CA GLY A 16 -33.36 14.60 32.92
C GLY A 16 -32.47 13.35 33.00
N GLY A 17 -33.04 12.24 33.55
CA GLY A 17 -32.35 10.96 33.59
C GLY A 17 -32.05 10.37 32.23
N ILE A 18 -33.01 10.46 31.26
CA ILE A 18 -32.80 9.99 29.88
C ILE A 18 -31.74 10.82 29.17
N VAL A 19 -31.78 12.15 29.30
CA VAL A 19 -30.77 13.04 28.70
C VAL A 19 -29.36 12.72 29.22
N LEU A 20 -29.24 12.50 30.54
CA LEU A 20 -27.96 12.12 31.14
C LEU A 20 -27.45 10.77 30.62
N LEU A 21 -28.31 9.78 30.49
CA LEU A 21 -27.94 8.47 29.90
C LEU A 21 -27.49 8.56 28.45
N VAL A 22 -28.19 9.35 27.63
CA VAL A 22 -27.78 9.57 26.21
C VAL A 22 -26.44 10.29 26.16
N PHE A 23 -26.21 11.26 27.03
CA PHE A 23 -24.92 11.96 27.09
C PHE A 23 -23.77 11.03 27.52
N LEU A 24 -23.97 10.19 28.52
CA LEU A 24 -22.97 9.19 28.93
C LEU A 24 -22.71 8.15 27.87
N ALA A 25 -23.75 7.68 27.17
CA ALA A 25 -23.61 6.74 26.07
C ALA A 25 -22.82 7.34 24.87
N SER A 26 -23.12 8.60 24.52
CA SER A 26 -22.40 9.31 23.45
C SER A 26 -20.93 9.58 23.81
N ALA A 27 -20.66 9.97 25.05
CA ALA A 27 -19.28 10.15 25.55
C ALA A 27 -18.50 8.82 25.56
N GLY A 28 -19.15 7.72 25.96
CA GLY A 28 -18.57 6.38 25.91
C GLY A 28 -18.27 5.93 24.49
N ALA A 29 -19.20 6.12 23.56
CA ALA A 29 -19.01 5.80 22.13
C ALA A 29 -17.86 6.63 21.52
N PHE A 30 -17.79 7.93 21.85
CA PHE A 30 -16.68 8.79 21.41
C PHE A 30 -15.33 8.32 21.94
N PHE A 31 -15.27 7.89 23.20
CA PHE A 31 -14.03 7.40 23.81
C PHE A 31 -13.58 6.08 23.16
N VAL A 32 -14.52 5.14 22.94
CA VAL A 32 -14.24 3.89 22.22
C VAL A 32 -13.78 4.16 20.80
N TYR A 33 -14.44 5.05 20.08
CA TYR A 33 -14.03 5.49 18.75
C TYR A 33 -12.59 6.04 18.74
N LYS A 34 -12.25 6.91 19.68
CA LYS A 34 -10.91 7.48 19.81
C LYS A 34 -9.83 6.41 20.09
N ILE A 35 -10.16 5.40 20.91
CA ILE A 35 -9.25 4.26 21.18
C ILE A 35 -9.05 3.42 19.90
N LEU A 36 -10.11 3.13 19.16
CA LEU A 36 -10.05 2.34 17.93
C LEU A 36 -9.22 3.06 16.86
N VAL A 37 -9.45 4.36 16.66
CA VAL A 37 -8.66 5.20 15.72
C VAL A 37 -7.19 5.23 16.13
N ARG A 38 -6.90 5.40 17.44
CA ARG A 38 -5.51 5.39 17.93
C ARG A 38 -4.82 4.03 17.75
N ARG A 39 -5.54 2.92 17.99
CA ARG A 39 -5.02 1.56 17.75
C ARG A 39 -4.75 1.34 16.27
N LYS A 40 -5.68 1.73 15.40
CA LYS A 40 -5.49 1.65 13.94
C LYS A 40 -4.25 2.43 13.51
N TYR A 41 -4.10 3.67 13.94
CA TYR A 41 -2.93 4.50 13.63
C TYR A 41 -1.61 3.89 14.10
N LEU A 42 -1.55 3.33 15.31
CA LEU A 42 -0.35 2.68 15.85
C LEU A 42 -0.01 1.40 15.09
N TYR A 43 -1.02 0.63 14.70
CA TYR A 43 -0.83 -0.56 13.87
C TYR A 43 -0.29 -0.18 12.48
N GLU A 44 -0.90 0.79 11.83
CA GLU A 44 -0.45 1.33 10.54
C GLU A 44 1.00 1.82 10.59
N LYS A 45 1.36 2.54 11.65
CA LYS A 45 2.73 3.01 11.84
C LYS A 45 3.74 1.86 11.97
N ARG A 46 3.43 0.85 12.80
CA ARG A 46 4.30 -0.33 12.98
C ARG A 46 4.47 -1.13 11.69
N LEU A 47 3.40 -1.30 10.94
CA LEU A 47 3.43 -2.01 9.67
C LEU A 47 4.26 -1.24 8.65
N TYR A 48 4.10 0.08 8.56
CA TYR A 48 4.92 0.93 7.69
C TYR A 48 6.41 0.87 8.05
N GLU A 49 6.75 0.89 9.34
CA GLU A 49 8.13 0.74 9.81
C GLU A 49 8.71 -0.65 9.46
N ALA A 50 7.94 -1.72 9.65
CA ALA A 50 8.36 -3.08 9.29
C ALA A 50 8.62 -3.22 7.78
N MET A 51 7.78 -2.63 6.94
CA MET A 51 7.96 -2.67 5.48
C MET A 51 9.13 -1.81 5.01
N ARG A 52 9.35 -0.66 5.65
CA ARG A 52 10.54 0.14 5.35
C ARG A 52 11.81 -0.65 5.65
N LEU A 53 11.86 -1.32 6.81
CA LEU A 53 12.98 -2.18 7.18
C LEU A 53 13.17 -3.32 6.19
N HIS A 54 12.10 -3.98 5.77
CA HIS A 54 12.18 -5.04 4.76
C HIS A 54 12.73 -4.53 3.42
N LYS A 55 12.26 -3.36 2.96
CA LYS A 55 12.78 -2.72 1.74
C LYS A 55 14.25 -2.32 1.88
N GLU A 56 14.66 -1.82 3.04
CA GLU A 56 16.05 -1.48 3.36
C GLU A 56 16.95 -2.74 3.33
N VAL A 57 16.48 -3.86 3.88
CA VAL A 57 17.20 -5.15 3.86
C VAL A 57 17.36 -5.65 2.42
N VAL A 58 16.29 -5.69 1.63
CA VAL A 58 16.37 -6.12 0.22
C VAL A 58 17.33 -5.24 -0.57
N SER A 59 17.28 -3.92 -0.39
CA SER A 59 18.19 -2.99 -1.06
C SER A 59 19.64 -3.13 -0.59
N ALA A 60 19.86 -3.45 0.68
CA ALA A 60 21.19 -3.72 1.19
C ALA A 60 21.75 -5.03 0.61
N ASN A 61 20.93 -6.07 0.54
CA ASN A 61 21.32 -7.34 -0.07
C ASN A 61 21.69 -7.17 -1.57
N GLU A 62 20.91 -6.39 -2.32
CA GLU A 62 21.20 -6.08 -3.72
C GLU A 62 22.58 -5.42 -3.89
N LYS A 63 22.90 -4.42 -3.06
CA LYS A 63 24.24 -3.80 -3.06
C LYS A 63 25.35 -4.77 -2.71
N THR A 64 25.14 -5.63 -1.71
CA THR A 64 26.11 -6.65 -1.33
C THR A 64 26.36 -7.64 -2.46
N ILE A 65 25.30 -8.03 -3.20
CA ILE A 65 25.42 -8.88 -4.38
C ILE A 65 26.28 -8.19 -5.46
N GLU A 66 26.03 -6.91 -5.75
CA GLU A 66 26.82 -6.13 -6.72
C GLU A 66 28.30 -6.03 -6.28
N GLU A 67 28.56 -5.80 -5.00
CA GLU A 67 29.92 -5.75 -4.45
C GLU A 67 30.62 -7.10 -4.59
N TYR A 68 29.96 -8.21 -4.27
CA TYR A 68 30.52 -9.56 -4.41
C TYR A 68 30.78 -9.92 -5.88
N GLN A 69 29.88 -9.55 -6.78
CA GLN A 69 30.08 -9.74 -8.22
C GLN A 69 31.31 -8.98 -8.71
N SER A 70 31.49 -7.73 -8.28
CA SER A 70 32.68 -6.93 -8.60
C SER A 70 33.97 -7.55 -8.04
N GLN A 71 33.93 -8.10 -6.81
CA GLN A 71 35.07 -8.79 -6.23
C GLN A 71 35.43 -10.06 -7.02
N ILE A 72 34.44 -10.86 -7.41
CA ILE A 72 34.64 -12.06 -8.23
C ILE A 72 35.30 -11.68 -9.58
N GLU A 73 34.82 -10.61 -10.21
CA GLU A 73 35.38 -10.15 -11.49
C GLU A 73 36.83 -9.70 -11.33
N ASN A 74 37.14 -8.93 -10.28
CA ASN A 74 38.51 -8.52 -9.97
C ASN A 74 39.43 -9.73 -9.66
N LEU A 75 38.92 -10.71 -8.90
CA LEU A 75 39.68 -11.94 -8.63
C LEU A 75 39.96 -12.73 -9.91
N LYS A 76 39.01 -12.83 -10.83
CA LYS A 76 39.18 -13.47 -12.14
C LYS A 76 40.21 -12.78 -13.01
N GLN A 77 40.29 -11.43 -12.96
CA GLN A 77 41.24 -10.63 -13.74
C GLN A 77 42.66 -10.64 -13.16
N THR A 78 42.80 -10.69 -11.83
CA THR A 78 44.11 -10.67 -11.14
C THR A 78 44.74 -12.04 -10.98
N GLY A 79 44.11 -13.12 -11.44
CA GLY A 79 44.43 -14.51 -11.21
C GLY A 79 45.78 -15.01 -11.71
N THR A 80 46.89 -14.63 -11.05
CA THR A 80 48.22 -15.18 -11.31
C THR A 80 48.90 -15.82 -10.09
N LEU A 81 48.28 -15.87 -8.91
CA LEU A 81 48.86 -16.43 -7.69
C LEU A 81 47.84 -17.31 -6.95
N ALA A 82 48.18 -18.61 -6.82
CA ALA A 82 47.49 -19.65 -6.02
C ALA A 82 46.05 -19.97 -6.52
N GLU A 83 45.93 -20.67 -7.61
CA GLU A 83 44.67 -21.10 -8.24
C GLU A 83 43.64 -21.76 -7.29
N ASP A 84 44.09 -22.52 -6.32
CA ASP A 84 43.21 -23.24 -5.39
C ASP A 84 42.57 -22.31 -4.34
N THR A 85 43.30 -21.34 -3.80
CA THR A 85 42.77 -20.38 -2.82
C THR A 85 41.77 -19.40 -3.45
N PHE A 86 41.99 -19.01 -4.72
CA PHE A 86 41.06 -18.19 -5.47
C PHE A 86 39.76 -18.92 -5.79
N LYS A 87 39.85 -20.20 -6.21
CA LYS A 87 38.66 -21.02 -6.46
C LYS A 87 37.81 -21.19 -5.20
N GLU A 88 38.44 -21.38 -4.02
CA GLU A 88 37.72 -21.48 -2.76
C GLU A 88 37.03 -20.15 -2.39
N GLN A 89 37.70 -19.00 -2.56
CA GLN A 89 37.15 -17.69 -2.28
C GLN A 89 35.98 -17.35 -3.23
N ILE A 90 36.14 -17.59 -4.54
CA ILE A 90 35.07 -17.41 -5.52
C ILE A 90 33.89 -18.31 -5.17
N GLY A 91 34.11 -19.58 -4.84
CA GLY A 91 33.05 -20.50 -4.48
C GLY A 91 32.24 -20.05 -3.25
N LYS A 92 32.93 -19.48 -2.22
CA LYS A 92 32.25 -18.91 -1.05
C LYS A 92 31.40 -17.70 -1.42
N LEU A 93 31.91 -16.76 -2.22
CA LEU A 93 31.15 -15.59 -2.67
C LEU A 93 29.96 -15.95 -3.53
N GLU A 94 30.11 -16.92 -4.43
CA GLU A 94 29.01 -17.43 -5.26
C GLU A 94 27.92 -18.08 -4.41
N GLN A 95 28.29 -18.81 -3.34
CA GLN A 95 27.33 -19.39 -2.40
C GLN A 95 26.59 -18.32 -1.60
N GLU A 96 27.26 -17.28 -1.11
CA GLU A 96 26.64 -16.15 -0.41
C GLU A 96 25.69 -15.38 -1.33
N ILE A 97 26.07 -15.12 -2.57
CA ILE A 97 25.19 -14.51 -3.58
C ILE A 97 23.94 -15.35 -3.78
N GLN A 98 24.08 -16.68 -3.90
CA GLN A 98 22.93 -17.56 -4.11
C GLN A 98 21.94 -17.52 -2.94
N ILE A 99 22.43 -17.45 -1.71
CA ILE A 99 21.59 -17.29 -0.51
C ILE A 99 20.81 -15.98 -0.56
N LEU A 100 21.48 -14.85 -0.83
CA LEU A 100 20.86 -13.54 -0.92
C LEU A 100 19.85 -13.44 -2.06
N VAL A 101 20.13 -14.06 -3.20
CA VAL A 101 19.19 -14.12 -4.34
C VAL A 101 17.94 -14.90 -3.96
N ASN A 102 18.07 -16.04 -3.29
CA ASN A 102 16.94 -16.85 -2.86
C ASN A 102 16.08 -16.10 -1.83
N GLU A 103 16.68 -15.44 -0.83
CA GLU A 103 15.96 -14.63 0.15
C GLU A 103 15.17 -13.50 -0.52
N ASN A 104 15.78 -12.80 -1.48
CA ASN A 104 15.10 -11.74 -2.23
C ASN A 104 13.98 -12.30 -3.10
N GLN A 105 14.14 -13.49 -3.69
CA GLN A 105 13.11 -14.13 -4.50
C GLN A 105 11.91 -14.55 -3.65
N GLU A 106 12.12 -15.17 -2.49
CA GLU A 106 11.02 -15.52 -1.55
C GLU A 106 10.24 -14.28 -1.10
N ALA A 107 10.94 -13.20 -0.79
CA ALA A 107 10.30 -11.93 -0.43
C ALA A 107 9.42 -11.38 -1.56
N ARG A 108 9.89 -11.46 -2.82
CA ARG A 108 9.15 -11.04 -4.02
C ARG A 108 7.94 -11.95 -4.28
N GLU A 109 8.11 -13.27 -4.16
CA GLU A 109 7.01 -14.23 -4.38
C GLU A 109 5.89 -14.06 -3.37
N ASN A 110 6.19 -13.83 -2.11
CA ASN A 110 5.19 -13.55 -1.07
C ASN A 110 4.39 -12.28 -1.39
N SER A 111 5.04 -11.21 -1.86
CA SER A 111 4.37 -9.98 -2.31
C SER A 111 3.52 -10.23 -3.56
N TYR A 112 3.99 -11.07 -4.49
CA TYR A 112 3.26 -11.45 -5.70
C TYR A 112 1.98 -12.21 -5.37
N VAL A 113 2.05 -13.24 -4.53
CA VAL A 113 0.90 -14.06 -4.13
C VAL A 113 -0.13 -13.23 -3.37
N GLY A 114 0.29 -12.41 -2.41
CA GLY A 114 -0.57 -11.52 -1.64
C GLY A 114 -1.31 -10.53 -2.54
N GLY A 115 -0.62 -9.78 -3.36
CA GLY A 115 -1.21 -8.79 -4.26
C GLY A 115 -2.14 -9.39 -5.32
N ARG A 116 -1.80 -10.57 -5.85
CA ARG A 116 -2.66 -11.31 -6.77
C ARG A 116 -3.96 -11.77 -6.10
N THR A 117 -3.90 -12.19 -4.84
CA THR A 117 -5.07 -12.60 -4.05
C THR A 117 -6.00 -11.42 -3.83
N VAL A 118 -5.46 -10.28 -3.39
CA VAL A 118 -6.20 -9.02 -3.22
C VAL A 118 -6.88 -8.61 -4.53
N LEU A 119 -6.17 -8.67 -5.66
CA LEU A 119 -6.73 -8.34 -6.96
C LEU A 119 -7.89 -9.26 -7.36
N LYS A 120 -7.78 -10.57 -7.07
CA LYS A 120 -8.89 -11.52 -7.31
C LYS A 120 -10.10 -11.19 -6.46
N GLN A 121 -9.94 -10.84 -5.20
CA GLN A 121 -11.04 -10.46 -4.31
C GLN A 121 -11.74 -9.18 -4.80
N LEU A 122 -10.98 -8.17 -5.23
CA LEU A 122 -11.52 -6.93 -5.80
C LEU A 122 -12.31 -7.20 -7.08
N ARG A 123 -11.78 -7.99 -8.02
CA ARG A 123 -12.49 -8.36 -9.25
C ARG A 123 -13.69 -9.27 -9.01
N GLY A 124 -13.65 -10.12 -7.99
CA GLY A 124 -14.75 -10.97 -7.56
C GLY A 124 -15.82 -10.24 -6.74
N HIS A 125 -15.70 -8.92 -6.55
CA HIS A 125 -16.60 -8.11 -5.70
C HIS A 125 -16.67 -8.58 -4.24
N LEU A 126 -15.65 -9.29 -3.77
CA LEU A 126 -15.53 -9.77 -2.38
C LEU A 126 -14.85 -8.73 -1.47
N LEU A 127 -14.22 -7.73 -2.05
CA LEU A 127 -13.50 -6.69 -1.35
C LEU A 127 -13.76 -5.33 -2.03
N VAL A 128 -13.95 -4.29 -1.23
CA VAL A 128 -14.02 -2.88 -1.67
C VAL A 128 -12.90 -2.08 -1.03
N VAL A 129 -12.51 -0.97 -1.66
CA VAL A 129 -11.36 -0.15 -1.23
C VAL A 129 -11.50 0.36 0.20
N GLU A 130 -12.72 0.66 0.63
CA GLU A 130 -13.00 1.16 1.97
C GLU A 130 -12.67 0.14 3.05
N ASN A 131 -12.88 -1.14 2.76
CA ASN A 131 -12.64 -2.26 3.67
C ASN A 131 -11.22 -2.82 3.58
N MET A 132 -10.42 -2.38 2.61
CA MET A 132 -9.03 -2.83 2.46
C MET A 132 -8.19 -2.43 3.68
N THR A 133 -7.51 -3.41 4.25
CA THR A 133 -6.47 -3.18 5.26
C THR A 133 -5.27 -2.44 4.64
N LEU A 134 -4.41 -1.90 5.49
CA LEU A 134 -3.16 -1.30 5.03
C LEU A 134 -2.25 -2.35 4.38
N GLU A 135 -2.20 -3.55 4.95
CA GLU A 135 -1.42 -4.66 4.41
C GLU A 135 -1.86 -5.05 2.99
N GLU A 136 -3.18 -5.22 2.76
CA GLU A 136 -3.71 -5.52 1.43
C GLU A 136 -3.39 -4.44 0.39
N LYS A 137 -3.46 -3.16 0.78
CA LYS A 137 -3.04 -2.04 -0.10
C LYS A 137 -1.57 -2.13 -0.46
N GLN A 138 -0.73 -2.47 0.50
CA GLN A 138 0.71 -2.58 0.30
C GLN A 138 1.09 -3.79 -0.54
N GLN A 139 0.47 -4.95 -0.30
CA GLN A 139 0.62 -6.12 -1.13
C GLN A 139 0.21 -5.84 -2.59
N LEU A 140 -0.88 -5.10 -2.79
CA LEU A 140 -1.31 -4.68 -4.12
C LEU A 140 -0.29 -3.73 -4.77
N PHE A 141 0.24 -2.74 -4.04
CA PHE A 141 1.24 -1.82 -4.57
C PHE A 141 2.56 -2.53 -4.88
N ALA A 142 3.02 -3.44 -4.01
CA ALA A 142 4.21 -4.25 -4.26
C ALA A 142 4.04 -5.15 -5.49
N TYR A 143 2.86 -5.73 -5.67
CA TYR A 143 2.51 -6.48 -6.87
C TYR A 143 2.54 -5.61 -8.13
N MET A 144 2.04 -4.39 -8.07
CA MET A 144 2.10 -3.42 -9.18
C MET A 144 3.53 -3.01 -9.52
N ASP A 145 4.35 -2.81 -8.51
CA ASP A 145 5.76 -2.46 -8.69
C ASP A 145 6.54 -3.60 -9.36
N LEU A 146 6.21 -4.85 -8.99
CA LEU A 146 6.80 -6.04 -9.62
C LEU A 146 6.39 -6.20 -11.09
N LEU A 147 5.12 -5.96 -11.43
CA LEU A 147 4.59 -6.13 -12.79
C LEU A 147 4.93 -4.99 -13.74
N PHE A 148 5.08 -3.77 -13.23
CA PHE A 148 5.14 -2.55 -14.04
C PHE A 148 6.29 -1.61 -13.65
N ASP A 149 7.50 -2.16 -13.45
CA ASP A 149 8.73 -1.39 -13.25
C ASP A 149 8.59 -0.30 -12.15
N ASN A 150 8.24 -0.70 -10.93
CA ASN A 150 8.06 0.19 -9.77
C ASN A 150 6.98 1.27 -9.97
N PHE A 151 5.92 0.97 -10.69
CA PHE A 151 4.83 1.88 -11.03
C PHE A 151 4.26 2.64 -9.83
N ALA A 152 3.87 1.94 -8.75
CA ALA A 152 3.29 2.54 -7.57
C ALA A 152 4.30 3.40 -6.80
N THR A 153 5.54 2.92 -6.70
CA THR A 153 6.66 3.64 -6.08
C THR A 153 7.00 4.91 -6.86
N HIS A 154 7.06 4.87 -8.19
CA HIS A 154 7.30 6.05 -9.03
C HIS A 154 6.21 7.09 -8.86
N LEU A 155 4.93 6.71 -8.98
CA LEU A 155 3.81 7.64 -8.80
C LEU A 155 3.80 8.27 -7.40
N ARG A 156 4.13 7.49 -6.37
CA ARG A 156 4.20 8.00 -5.00
C ARG A 156 5.34 9.01 -4.82
N ASN A 157 6.51 8.73 -5.38
CA ASN A 157 7.70 9.56 -5.20
C ASN A 157 7.66 10.82 -6.08
N GLU A 158 7.24 10.71 -7.33
CA GLU A 158 7.23 11.79 -8.30
C GLU A 158 6.07 12.77 -8.06
N TYR A 159 4.84 12.24 -7.92
CA TYR A 159 3.63 13.07 -7.79
C TYR A 159 3.09 13.15 -6.35
N LYS A 160 3.78 12.57 -5.36
CA LYS A 160 3.37 12.55 -3.94
C LYS A 160 1.93 12.06 -3.73
N LEU A 161 1.52 11.07 -4.53
CA LEU A 161 0.15 10.55 -4.48
C LEU A 161 -0.13 9.85 -3.15
N LYS A 162 -1.30 10.19 -2.57
CA LYS A 162 -1.86 9.45 -1.42
C LYS A 162 -2.48 8.14 -1.88
N ASP A 163 -2.60 7.17 -0.98
CA ASP A 163 -3.08 5.81 -1.27
C ASP A 163 -4.39 5.76 -2.07
N GLY A 164 -5.36 6.63 -1.79
CA GLY A 164 -6.62 6.64 -2.51
C GLY A 164 -6.49 6.98 -4.01
N TYR A 165 -5.58 7.89 -4.37
CA TYR A 165 -5.27 8.21 -5.78
C TYR A 165 -4.37 7.16 -6.39
N LEU A 166 -3.45 6.61 -5.62
CA LEU A 166 -2.56 5.55 -6.06
C LEU A 166 -3.36 4.27 -6.38
N LEU A 167 -4.35 3.90 -5.55
CA LEU A 167 -5.28 2.80 -5.84
C LEU A 167 -6.07 3.05 -7.12
N LEU A 168 -6.60 4.26 -7.33
CA LEU A 168 -7.30 4.58 -8.57
C LEU A 168 -6.38 4.43 -9.80
N ALA A 169 -5.15 4.95 -9.73
CA ALA A 169 -4.17 4.79 -10.78
C ALA A 169 -3.83 3.31 -11.04
N THR A 170 -3.66 2.53 -9.98
CA THR A 170 -3.44 1.08 -10.01
C THR A 170 -4.57 0.34 -10.73
N PHE A 171 -5.82 0.58 -10.36
CA PHE A 171 -6.96 -0.08 -10.99
C PHE A 171 -7.10 0.32 -12.47
N MET A 172 -6.87 1.59 -12.79
CA MET A 172 -6.86 2.03 -14.19
C MET A 172 -5.74 1.37 -15.00
N LYS A 173 -4.53 1.22 -14.43
CA LYS A 173 -3.39 0.51 -15.05
C LYS A 173 -3.72 -0.97 -15.28
N LEU A 174 -4.44 -1.60 -14.36
CA LEU A 174 -4.89 -2.99 -14.45
C LEU A 174 -6.10 -3.19 -15.38
N GLY A 175 -6.61 -2.12 -16.01
CA GLY A 175 -7.68 -2.18 -16.98
C GLY A 175 -9.09 -2.34 -16.38
N PHE A 176 -9.30 -1.87 -15.15
CA PHE A 176 -10.65 -1.85 -14.56
C PHE A 176 -11.57 -0.94 -15.38
N SER A 177 -12.75 -1.45 -15.71
CA SER A 177 -13.80 -0.69 -16.38
C SER A 177 -14.36 0.42 -15.47
N PHE A 178 -15.19 1.30 -16.04
CA PHE A 178 -15.84 2.35 -15.25
C PHE A 178 -16.80 1.77 -14.21
N GLU A 179 -17.53 0.73 -14.56
CA GLU A 179 -18.44 -0.02 -13.68
C GLU A 179 -17.70 -0.75 -12.56
N GLU A 180 -16.59 -1.43 -12.89
CA GLU A 180 -15.73 -2.06 -11.88
C GLU A 180 -15.16 -1.03 -10.90
N LEU A 181 -14.77 0.16 -11.38
CA LEU A 181 -14.32 1.23 -10.49
C LEU A 181 -15.43 1.73 -9.57
N MET A 182 -16.68 1.86 -10.04
CA MET A 182 -17.81 2.21 -9.18
C MET A 182 -18.00 1.17 -8.09
N THR A 183 -17.97 -0.11 -8.45
CA THR A 183 -18.12 -1.23 -7.51
C THR A 183 -17.00 -1.30 -6.49
N VAL A 184 -15.74 -1.22 -6.93
CA VAL A 184 -14.57 -1.35 -6.04
C VAL A 184 -14.43 -0.16 -5.09
N PHE A 185 -14.83 1.06 -5.53
CA PHE A 185 -14.83 2.25 -4.67
C PHE A 185 -16.15 2.47 -3.92
N ASP A 186 -17.13 1.58 -4.12
CA ASP A 186 -18.49 1.68 -3.55
C ASP A 186 -19.07 3.10 -3.70
N CYS A 187 -19.07 3.61 -4.93
CA CYS A 187 -19.48 4.98 -5.18
C CYS A 187 -20.15 5.17 -6.56
N GLY A 188 -20.97 6.20 -6.67
CA GLY A 188 -21.69 6.52 -7.91
C GLY A 188 -20.79 7.10 -9.01
N PRO A 189 -21.33 7.21 -10.25
CA PRO A 189 -20.59 7.60 -11.44
C PRO A 189 -19.93 8.98 -11.33
N GLU A 190 -20.62 9.95 -10.72
CA GLU A 190 -20.09 11.30 -10.52
C GLU A 190 -18.87 11.32 -9.57
N ALA A 191 -18.88 10.48 -8.55
CA ALA A 191 -17.76 10.36 -7.61
C ALA A 191 -16.51 9.78 -8.30
N VAL A 192 -16.68 8.75 -9.17
CA VAL A 192 -15.59 8.21 -9.98
C VAL A 192 -15.05 9.25 -10.95
N ARG A 193 -15.93 10.02 -11.65
CA ARG A 193 -15.49 11.10 -12.55
C ARG A 193 -14.68 12.16 -11.82
N LYS A 194 -15.17 12.62 -10.67
CA LYS A 194 -14.44 13.59 -9.82
C LYS A 194 -13.10 13.05 -9.32
N ARG A 195 -13.02 11.77 -8.92
CA ARG A 195 -11.76 11.13 -8.51
C ARG A 195 -10.77 11.08 -9.67
N LYS A 196 -11.21 10.72 -10.88
CA LYS A 196 -10.37 10.72 -12.10
C LYS A 196 -9.86 12.12 -12.44
N GLN A 197 -10.73 13.12 -12.36
CA GLN A 197 -10.36 14.52 -12.61
C GLN A 197 -9.28 14.98 -11.61
N ARG A 198 -9.49 14.75 -10.32
CA ARG A 198 -8.52 15.09 -9.28
C ARG A 198 -7.20 14.33 -9.42
N LEU A 199 -7.24 13.05 -9.84
CA LEU A 199 -6.03 12.29 -10.13
C LEU A 199 -5.26 12.94 -11.29
N LYS A 200 -5.96 13.34 -12.36
CA LYS A 200 -5.37 14.03 -13.51
C LYS A 200 -4.68 15.35 -13.09
N GLU A 201 -5.31 16.12 -12.23
CA GLU A 201 -4.74 17.34 -11.65
C GLU A 201 -3.50 17.05 -10.79
N LYS A 202 -3.54 15.98 -9.98
CA LYS A 202 -2.40 15.56 -9.15
C LYS A 202 -1.20 15.04 -9.95
N LEU A 203 -1.46 14.50 -11.13
CA LEU A 203 -0.43 14.06 -12.08
C LEU A 203 0.04 15.22 -12.98
N GLU A 204 -0.45 16.44 -12.75
CA GLU A 204 -0.10 17.64 -13.53
C GLU A 204 -0.29 17.48 -15.04
N LEU A 205 -1.31 16.68 -15.43
CA LEU A 205 -1.57 16.39 -16.84
C LEU A 205 -2.40 17.47 -17.49
N ASP A 206 -1.99 17.88 -18.69
CA ASP A 206 -2.77 18.76 -19.54
C ASP A 206 -4.19 18.22 -19.80
N SER A 207 -5.16 19.13 -20.03
CA SER A 207 -6.55 18.78 -20.32
C SER A 207 -6.69 17.86 -21.54
N ALA A 208 -5.86 17.99 -22.54
CA ALA A 208 -5.85 17.19 -23.75
C ALA A 208 -5.31 15.75 -23.53
N ILE A 209 -4.55 15.49 -22.47
CA ILE A 209 -3.95 14.17 -22.22
C ILE A 209 -5.00 13.23 -21.64
N ASN A 210 -5.19 12.09 -22.28
CA ASN A 210 -6.05 11.03 -21.73
C ASN A 210 -5.36 10.32 -20.57
N LEU A 211 -5.98 10.37 -19.38
CA LEU A 211 -5.45 9.77 -18.16
C LEU A 211 -5.18 8.26 -18.29
N TYR A 212 -6.08 7.52 -18.97
CA TYR A 212 -5.92 6.08 -19.17
C TYR A 212 -4.69 5.77 -20.03
N VAL A 213 -4.53 6.50 -21.13
CA VAL A 213 -3.38 6.36 -22.03
C VAL A 213 -2.08 6.69 -21.27
N PHE A 214 -2.06 7.78 -20.52
CA PHE A 214 -0.90 8.14 -19.71
C PHE A 214 -0.51 7.00 -18.76
N LEU A 215 -1.45 6.51 -17.93
CA LEU A 215 -1.17 5.45 -16.96
C LEU A 215 -0.78 4.12 -17.61
N THR A 216 -1.29 3.81 -18.82
CA THR A 216 -0.93 2.60 -19.54
C THR A 216 0.56 2.58 -19.91
N PHE A 217 1.11 3.73 -20.34
CA PHE A 217 2.51 3.84 -20.76
C PHE A 217 3.47 4.35 -19.67
N TYR A 218 2.98 4.68 -18.49
CA TYR A 218 3.80 5.11 -17.37
C TYR A 218 4.29 3.91 -16.52
N PRO A 219 5.54 3.87 -16.00
CA PRO A 219 6.63 4.78 -16.33
C PRO A 219 7.13 4.55 -17.76
N ARG A 220 7.46 5.62 -18.47
CA ARG A 220 8.11 5.47 -19.77
C ARG A 220 9.52 4.92 -19.51
N LYS A 221 9.87 3.78 -20.11
CA LYS A 221 11.27 3.39 -20.25
C LYS A 221 11.92 4.49 -21.09
N MET A 222 12.72 5.36 -20.47
CA MET A 222 13.67 6.14 -21.22
C MET A 222 14.66 5.13 -21.79
N SER A 223 14.48 4.80 -23.07
CA SER A 223 15.53 4.13 -23.83
C SER A 223 16.70 5.12 -23.88
N CYS A 224 17.73 4.88 -23.04
CA CYS A 224 19.02 5.50 -23.23
C CYS A 224 19.71 4.91 -24.46
#